data_2405ae43a931ec7e60c28888874a632b
#
_entry.id   2405ae43a931ec7e60c28888874a632b
#
_cell.length_a   1.000
_cell.length_b   1.000
_cell.length_c   1.000
_cell.angle_alpha   90.00
_cell.angle_beta   90.00
_cell.angle_gamma   90.00
#
_symmetry.space_group_name_H-M   'P 1'
#
loop_
_entity.id
_entity.type
_entity.pdbx_description
1 polymer ?
#
loop_
_entity_poly.entity_id
_entity_poly.type
_entity_poly.pdbx_seq_one_letter_code
_entity_poly.pdbx_strand_id
1 'polypeptide(L)'
;MGLFSRRPRQESMDPALTFMTVAEADEVRRLTLAALDDLGIEAHVDGGDVHTVDGGSIGLWNVATICGAAREHSEWPGIVEEHIRELVTAVEPVAPEDMDREQLRAALRVRLAEESYVRGMPEQPAACETIAPGLVRHLVLETTESILPVPESVLTGVIPSAEAVEAAQRATLALVEGVELESQTFGQDAAVATVVFSTSPHVATLALDLPRVVERLEGRVDPSHGIVFAVPTRQQIVYHVPSDPEAVRSVLPVMLRFAGTAYDEGAGALSPELYVWQDGRIDALTAPGEDGRVQITPTGRLAAFLDAG
;
A
#
# COMPACT_ATOMS: atom_id res chain seq x y z
N MET A 1 27.57 45.19 2.68
CA MET A 1 27.56 44.00 1.82
C MET A 1 26.48 43.08 2.35
N GLY A 2 25.30 43.10 1.72
CA GLY A 2 24.16 42.31 2.12
C GLY A 2 24.21 40.90 1.51
N LEU A 3 24.41 39.89 2.31
CA LEU A 3 24.21 38.50 1.92
C LEU A 3 22.70 38.24 1.80
N PHE A 4 22.19 38.20 0.58
CA PHE A 4 20.86 37.65 0.30
C PHE A 4 20.91 36.16 0.53
N SER A 5 20.50 35.73 1.70
CA SER A 5 20.13 34.34 1.96
C SER A 5 18.88 34.03 1.12
N ARG A 6 19.06 33.34 -0.03
CA ARG A 6 17.94 32.74 -0.76
C ARG A 6 17.33 31.65 0.16
N ARG A 7 16.11 31.88 0.63
CA ARG A 7 15.30 30.80 1.21
C ARG A 7 15.21 29.69 0.17
N PRO A 8 15.42 28.42 0.54
CA PRO A 8 15.13 27.31 -0.37
C PRO A 8 13.69 27.49 -0.87
N ARG A 9 13.49 27.41 -2.18
CA ARG A 9 12.17 27.42 -2.81
C ARG A 9 11.51 26.14 -2.35
N GLN A 10 10.42 26.23 -1.63
CA GLN A 10 9.62 25.07 -1.28
C GLN A 10 9.11 24.49 -2.60
N GLU A 11 9.61 23.34 -3.00
CA GLU A 11 9.19 22.66 -4.23
C GLU A 11 7.73 22.26 -4.05
N SER A 12 6.88 22.59 -5.02
CA SER A 12 5.47 22.24 -4.98
C SER A 12 5.30 20.78 -5.37
N MET A 13 4.47 20.05 -4.64
CA MET A 13 4.10 18.67 -4.96
C MET A 13 3.16 18.63 -6.18
N ASP A 14 3.26 17.58 -6.96
CA ASP A 14 2.41 17.38 -8.13
C ASP A 14 0.99 17.00 -7.70
N PRO A 15 -0.05 17.58 -8.31
CA PRO A 15 -1.44 17.31 -7.91
C PRO A 15 -1.94 15.89 -8.25
N ALA A 16 -1.34 15.23 -9.24
CA ALA A 16 -1.73 13.88 -9.67
C ALA A 16 -0.79 12.80 -9.09
N LEU A 17 0.52 13.09 -9.02
CA LEU A 17 1.53 12.22 -8.42
C LEU A 17 1.99 12.84 -7.09
N THR A 18 1.12 12.84 -6.11
CA THR A 18 1.21 13.64 -4.87
C THR A 18 2.45 13.39 -4.00
N PHE A 19 3.17 12.32 -4.25
CA PHE A 19 4.43 11.95 -3.57
C PHE A 19 5.68 12.43 -4.32
N MET A 20 5.51 13.10 -5.46
CA MET A 20 6.59 13.70 -6.26
C MET A 20 6.47 15.20 -6.31
N THR A 21 7.60 15.90 -6.47
CA THR A 21 7.58 17.31 -6.86
C THR A 21 7.07 17.44 -8.29
N VAL A 22 6.57 18.62 -8.65
CA VAL A 22 6.14 18.91 -10.04
C VAL A 22 7.27 18.62 -11.04
N ALA A 23 8.52 18.94 -10.70
CA ALA A 23 9.65 18.70 -11.59
C ALA A 23 9.94 17.20 -11.82
N GLU A 24 9.84 16.39 -10.76
CA GLU A 24 9.99 14.94 -10.84
C GLU A 24 8.84 14.29 -11.64
N ALA A 25 7.62 14.69 -11.37
CA ALA A 25 6.45 14.20 -12.08
C ALA A 25 6.52 14.54 -13.58
N ASP A 26 6.93 15.76 -13.93
CA ASP A 26 7.11 16.17 -15.32
C ASP A 26 8.23 15.37 -16.02
N GLU A 27 9.28 15.02 -15.30
CA GLU A 27 10.34 14.16 -15.84
C GLU A 27 9.83 12.74 -16.10
N VAL A 28 9.05 12.13 -15.20
CA VAL A 28 8.42 10.83 -15.43
C VAL A 28 7.49 10.88 -16.66
N ARG A 29 6.64 11.91 -16.76
CA ARG A 29 5.77 12.12 -17.92
C ARG A 29 6.55 12.22 -19.23
N ARG A 30 7.61 13.01 -19.24
CA ARG A 30 8.48 13.19 -20.40
C ARG A 30 9.17 11.89 -20.82
N LEU A 31 9.70 11.13 -19.85
CA LEU A 31 10.34 9.84 -20.10
C LEU A 31 9.34 8.81 -20.64
N THR A 32 8.13 8.78 -20.10
CA THR A 32 7.07 7.89 -20.59
C THR A 32 6.68 8.19 -22.03
N LEU A 33 6.48 9.48 -22.36
CA LEU A 33 6.17 9.87 -23.74
C LEU A 33 7.34 9.52 -24.68
N ALA A 34 8.58 9.71 -24.28
CA ALA A 34 9.74 9.34 -25.08
C ALA A 34 9.82 7.83 -25.32
N ALA A 35 9.57 7.01 -24.29
CA ALA A 35 9.56 5.55 -24.42
C ALA A 35 8.44 5.04 -25.34
N LEU A 36 7.27 5.68 -25.33
CA LEU A 36 6.16 5.38 -26.26
C LEU A 36 6.48 5.79 -27.69
N ASP A 37 7.09 6.97 -27.89
CA ASP A 37 7.52 7.45 -29.21
C ASP A 37 8.58 6.53 -29.84
N ASP A 38 9.54 6.04 -29.03
CA ASP A 38 10.53 5.04 -29.47
C ASP A 38 9.90 3.70 -29.94
N LEU A 39 8.71 3.38 -29.41
CA LEU A 39 7.90 2.24 -29.83
C LEU A 39 6.91 2.56 -30.97
N GLY A 40 6.92 3.81 -31.46
CA GLY A 40 6.03 4.27 -32.54
C GLY A 40 4.58 4.52 -32.09
N ILE A 41 4.36 4.72 -30.79
CA ILE A 41 3.03 4.93 -30.20
C ILE A 41 2.84 6.42 -29.91
N GLU A 42 1.89 7.04 -30.64
CA GLU A 42 1.51 8.43 -30.36
C GLU A 42 0.65 8.52 -29.10
N ALA A 43 1.04 9.41 -28.17
CA ALA A 43 0.36 9.56 -26.89
C ALA A 43 0.43 10.99 -26.36
N HIS A 44 -0.45 11.32 -25.41
CA HIS A 44 -0.45 12.59 -24.70
C HIS A 44 -0.71 12.39 -23.21
N VAL A 45 -0.24 13.32 -22.39
CA VAL A 45 -0.40 13.30 -20.92
C VAL A 45 -1.68 14.02 -20.53
N ASP A 46 -2.42 13.43 -19.57
CA ASP A 46 -3.50 14.08 -18.83
C ASP A 46 -3.36 13.78 -17.34
N GLY A 47 -2.85 14.72 -16.56
CA GLY A 47 -2.62 14.56 -15.12
C GLY A 47 -1.67 13.42 -14.75
N GLY A 48 -2.21 12.36 -14.16
CA GLY A 48 -1.48 11.15 -13.76
C GLY A 48 -1.54 10.02 -14.78
N ASP A 49 -2.11 10.25 -15.96
CA ASP A 49 -2.31 9.26 -17.01
C ASP A 49 -1.70 9.71 -18.34
N VAL A 50 -1.36 8.73 -19.17
CA VAL A 50 -0.96 8.92 -20.57
C VAL A 50 -1.98 8.19 -21.44
N HIS A 51 -2.55 8.90 -22.39
CA HIS A 51 -3.53 8.36 -23.32
C HIS A 51 -2.92 8.20 -24.71
N THR A 52 -3.06 7.01 -25.28
CA THR A 52 -2.61 6.71 -26.63
C THR A 52 -3.70 7.07 -27.65
N VAL A 53 -3.31 7.38 -28.88
CA VAL A 53 -4.26 7.80 -29.94
C VAL A 53 -5.24 6.68 -30.32
N ASP A 54 -4.87 5.43 -30.13
CA ASP A 54 -5.72 4.25 -30.35
C ASP A 54 -6.73 3.98 -29.22
N GLY A 55 -6.72 4.81 -28.16
CA GLY A 55 -7.68 4.77 -27.06
C GLY A 55 -7.18 4.04 -25.82
N GLY A 56 -5.92 3.60 -25.78
CA GLY A 56 -5.29 3.05 -24.58
C GLY A 56 -5.03 4.11 -23.52
N SER A 57 -4.92 3.68 -22.26
CA SER A 57 -4.55 4.55 -21.14
C SER A 57 -3.53 3.85 -20.24
N ILE A 58 -2.46 4.56 -19.87
CA ILE A 58 -1.39 4.10 -19.01
C ILE A 58 -1.33 5.01 -17.79
N GLY A 59 -1.62 4.46 -16.60
CA GLY A 59 -1.48 5.18 -15.33
C GLY A 59 -0.01 5.31 -14.94
N LEU A 60 0.44 6.54 -14.67
CA LEU A 60 1.83 6.84 -14.32
C LEU A 60 2.18 6.50 -12.88
N TRP A 61 1.21 6.20 -12.03
CA TRP A 61 1.43 6.00 -10.60
C TRP A 61 2.46 4.92 -10.29
N ASN A 62 2.38 3.77 -10.97
CA ASN A 62 3.28 2.65 -10.72
C ASN A 62 4.72 2.97 -11.12
N VAL A 63 4.94 3.45 -12.33
CA VAL A 63 6.29 3.81 -12.80
C VAL A 63 6.88 4.96 -11.99
N ALA A 64 6.06 5.95 -11.63
CA ALA A 64 6.46 7.04 -10.75
C ALA A 64 6.90 6.56 -9.37
N THR A 65 6.18 5.58 -8.80
CA THR A 65 6.55 4.96 -7.52
C THR A 65 7.90 4.24 -7.60
N ILE A 66 8.15 3.49 -8.69
CA ILE A 66 9.43 2.82 -8.90
C ILE A 66 10.57 3.84 -9.07
N CYS A 67 10.33 4.90 -9.85
CA CYS A 67 11.29 6.00 -10.00
C CYS A 67 11.60 6.69 -8.66
N GLY A 68 10.58 6.97 -7.85
CA GLY A 68 10.76 7.59 -6.53
C GLY A 68 11.51 6.71 -5.53
N ALA A 69 11.49 5.38 -5.69
CA ALA A 69 12.25 4.43 -4.88
C ALA A 69 13.69 4.21 -5.39
N ALA A 70 14.04 4.65 -6.60
CA ALA A 70 15.36 4.51 -7.17
C ALA A 70 16.39 5.35 -6.39
N ARG A 71 17.63 4.84 -6.31
CA ARG A 71 18.70 5.52 -5.56
C ARG A 71 19.16 6.82 -6.23
N GLU A 72 19.14 6.84 -7.55
CA GLU A 72 19.59 7.99 -8.34
C GLU A 72 18.62 8.29 -9.49
N HIS A 73 18.35 9.56 -9.76
CA HIS A 73 17.53 10.00 -10.90
C HIS A 73 18.09 9.55 -12.25
N SER A 74 19.38 9.24 -12.34
CA SER A 74 20.03 8.72 -13.53
C SER A 74 19.52 7.32 -13.94
N GLU A 75 18.87 6.60 -13.04
CA GLU A 75 18.28 5.27 -13.29
C GLU A 75 16.88 5.37 -13.95
N TRP A 76 16.20 6.50 -13.81
CA TRP A 76 14.82 6.71 -14.25
C TRP A 76 14.57 6.41 -15.74
N PRO A 77 15.43 6.83 -16.69
CA PRO A 77 15.19 6.51 -18.10
C PRO A 77 15.10 5.00 -18.36
N GLY A 78 15.98 4.20 -17.75
CA GLY A 78 15.98 2.75 -17.90
C GLY A 78 14.76 2.10 -17.26
N ILE A 79 14.37 2.58 -16.05
CA ILE A 79 13.17 2.11 -15.34
C ILE A 79 11.92 2.35 -16.18
N VAL A 80 11.76 3.58 -16.69
CA VAL A 80 10.58 3.94 -17.48
C VAL A 80 10.54 3.18 -18.80
N GLU A 81 11.68 3.07 -19.50
CA GLU A 81 11.76 2.34 -20.77
C GLU A 81 11.40 0.85 -20.60
N GLU A 82 11.93 0.19 -19.57
CA GLU A 82 11.62 -1.21 -19.26
C GLU A 82 10.12 -1.38 -18.92
N HIS A 83 9.59 -0.55 -18.02
CA HIS A 83 8.19 -0.59 -17.62
C HIS A 83 7.23 -0.39 -18.81
N ILE A 84 7.48 0.61 -19.66
CA ILE A 84 6.65 0.87 -20.83
C ILE A 84 6.77 -0.26 -21.85
N ARG A 85 7.97 -0.81 -22.07
CA ARG A 85 8.15 -1.95 -22.97
C ARG A 85 7.38 -3.17 -22.48
N GLU A 86 7.41 -3.47 -21.17
CA GLU A 86 6.62 -4.55 -20.58
C GLU A 86 5.12 -4.34 -20.81
N LEU A 87 4.62 -3.13 -20.55
CA LEU A 87 3.20 -2.80 -20.75
C LEU A 87 2.75 -2.97 -22.20
N VAL A 88 3.56 -2.52 -23.15
CA VAL A 88 3.21 -2.53 -24.60
C VAL A 88 3.40 -3.91 -25.23
N THR A 89 4.36 -4.70 -24.73
CA THR A 89 4.64 -6.06 -25.27
C THR A 89 3.83 -7.16 -24.59
N ALA A 90 3.15 -6.84 -23.52
CA ALA A 90 2.30 -7.80 -22.85
C ALA A 90 1.20 -8.30 -23.80
N VAL A 91 0.99 -9.59 -23.79
CA VAL A 91 -0.17 -10.20 -24.46
C VAL A 91 -1.41 -9.59 -23.86
N GLU A 92 -2.34 -9.10 -24.72
CA GLU A 92 -3.61 -8.52 -24.22
C GLU A 92 -4.17 -9.42 -23.11
N PRO A 93 -4.29 -8.91 -21.87
CA PRO A 93 -4.81 -9.70 -20.79
C PRO A 93 -6.23 -10.14 -21.15
N VAL A 94 -6.57 -11.39 -20.84
CA VAL A 94 -7.95 -11.85 -21.00
C VAL A 94 -8.84 -10.89 -20.20
N ALA A 95 -9.84 -10.31 -20.88
CA ALA A 95 -10.76 -9.41 -20.20
C ALA A 95 -11.39 -10.14 -18.99
N PRO A 96 -11.56 -9.50 -17.84
CA PRO A 96 -12.08 -10.15 -16.63
C PRO A 96 -13.40 -10.91 -16.85
N GLU A 97 -14.25 -10.40 -17.73
CA GLU A 97 -15.52 -11.01 -18.13
C GLU A 97 -15.39 -12.26 -18.98
N ASP A 98 -14.22 -12.47 -19.63
CA ASP A 98 -13.93 -13.63 -20.46
C ASP A 98 -13.10 -14.69 -19.72
N MET A 99 -12.70 -14.42 -18.47
CA MET A 99 -11.93 -15.35 -17.66
C MET A 99 -12.81 -16.53 -17.20
N ASP A 100 -12.29 -17.73 -17.35
CA ASP A 100 -12.88 -18.90 -16.71
C ASP A 100 -12.58 -18.94 -15.18
N ARG A 101 -13.21 -19.90 -14.49
CA ARG A 101 -13.08 -20.03 -13.02
C ARG A 101 -11.64 -20.24 -12.56
N GLU A 102 -10.83 -20.98 -13.31
CA GLU A 102 -9.44 -21.27 -12.94
C GLU A 102 -8.57 -20.03 -13.14
N GLN A 103 -8.74 -19.31 -14.23
CA GLN A 103 -8.07 -18.05 -14.53
C GLN A 103 -8.42 -16.99 -13.49
N LEU A 104 -9.70 -16.82 -13.14
CA LEU A 104 -10.13 -15.92 -12.07
C LEU A 104 -9.47 -16.28 -10.73
N ARG A 105 -9.51 -17.57 -10.32
CA ARG A 105 -8.89 -18.00 -9.07
C ARG A 105 -7.38 -17.74 -9.02
N ALA A 106 -6.69 -17.86 -10.13
CA ALA A 106 -5.26 -17.59 -10.24
C ALA A 106 -4.94 -16.09 -10.12
N ALA A 107 -5.76 -15.24 -10.74
CA ALA A 107 -5.58 -13.79 -10.79
C ALA A 107 -6.13 -13.03 -9.58
N LEU A 108 -7.08 -13.63 -8.83
CA LEU A 108 -7.72 -12.97 -7.68
C LEU A 108 -6.74 -12.80 -6.51
N ARG A 109 -6.74 -11.58 -5.95
CA ARG A 109 -6.05 -11.23 -4.69
C ARG A 109 -7.01 -10.46 -3.78
N VAL A 110 -6.72 -10.43 -2.50
CA VAL A 110 -7.30 -9.44 -1.59
C VAL A 110 -6.36 -8.25 -1.47
N ARG A 111 -6.92 -7.06 -1.23
CA ARG A 111 -6.16 -5.84 -1.02
C ARG A 111 -6.77 -5.02 0.10
N LEU A 112 -5.92 -4.43 0.92
CA LEU A 112 -6.32 -3.37 1.83
C LEU A 112 -6.39 -2.03 1.08
N ALA A 113 -7.40 -1.25 1.42
CA ALA A 113 -7.59 0.10 0.88
C ALA A 113 -8.17 1.03 1.95
N GLU A 114 -7.97 2.31 1.76
CA GLU A 114 -8.67 3.34 2.51
C GLU A 114 -10.18 3.29 2.21
N GLU A 115 -11.01 3.35 3.23
CA GLU A 115 -12.48 3.27 3.07
C GLU A 115 -13.02 4.39 2.19
N SER A 116 -12.48 5.61 2.31
CA SER A 116 -12.88 6.78 1.52
C SER A 116 -12.60 6.58 0.01
N TYR A 117 -11.45 5.99 -0.32
CA TYR A 117 -11.08 5.67 -1.70
C TYR A 117 -12.06 4.68 -2.34
N VAL A 118 -12.37 3.57 -1.63
CA VAL A 118 -13.31 2.56 -2.14
C VAL A 118 -14.73 3.13 -2.26
N ARG A 119 -15.16 3.94 -1.29
CA ARG A 119 -16.48 4.59 -1.31
C ARG A 119 -16.63 5.57 -2.48
N GLY A 120 -15.53 6.17 -2.93
CA GLY A 120 -15.48 7.09 -4.08
C GLY A 120 -15.47 6.39 -5.45
N MET A 121 -15.33 5.07 -5.52
CA MET A 121 -15.34 4.33 -6.77
C MET A 121 -16.72 4.38 -7.45
N PRO A 122 -16.76 4.48 -8.80
CA PRO A 122 -18.02 4.44 -9.55
C PRO A 122 -18.82 3.17 -9.34
N GLU A 123 -18.14 2.04 -9.19
CA GLU A 123 -18.69 0.73 -8.88
C GLU A 123 -17.96 0.13 -7.66
N GLN A 124 -18.72 -0.35 -6.70
CA GLN A 124 -18.13 -0.96 -5.51
C GLN A 124 -17.47 -2.30 -5.87
N PRO A 125 -16.24 -2.54 -5.41
CA PRO A 125 -15.58 -3.82 -5.64
C PRO A 125 -16.28 -4.94 -4.89
N ALA A 126 -16.20 -6.13 -5.48
CA ALA A 126 -16.75 -7.35 -4.88
C ALA A 126 -16.11 -7.63 -3.52
N ALA A 127 -16.91 -8.21 -2.62
CA ALA A 127 -16.48 -8.64 -1.29
C ALA A 127 -15.77 -7.54 -0.48
N CYS A 128 -16.22 -6.29 -0.63
CA CYS A 128 -15.73 -5.17 0.17
C CYS A 128 -16.19 -5.33 1.63
N GLU A 129 -15.23 -5.42 2.54
CA GLU A 129 -15.46 -5.62 3.97
C GLU A 129 -14.63 -4.63 4.79
N THR A 130 -15.26 -3.95 5.74
CA THR A 130 -14.55 -3.12 6.72
C THR A 130 -13.81 -4.02 7.71
N ILE A 131 -12.49 -3.94 7.72
CA ILE A 131 -11.60 -4.70 8.61
C ILE A 131 -11.41 -3.95 9.94
N ALA A 132 -11.26 -2.64 9.85
CA ALA A 132 -11.21 -1.72 10.99
C ALA A 132 -11.67 -0.34 10.51
N PRO A 133 -12.00 0.61 11.41
CA PRO A 133 -12.34 1.98 11.03
C PRO A 133 -11.30 2.57 10.05
N GLY A 134 -11.77 3.07 8.91
CA GLY A 134 -10.96 3.65 7.84
C GLY A 134 -10.25 2.63 6.93
N LEU A 135 -10.26 1.35 7.26
CA LEU A 135 -9.54 0.30 6.52
C LEU A 135 -10.49 -0.78 6.01
N VAL A 136 -10.55 -0.97 4.72
CA VAL A 136 -11.36 -2.00 4.07
C VAL A 136 -10.50 -3.03 3.35
N ARG A 137 -11.04 -4.25 3.24
CA ARG A 137 -10.52 -5.31 2.38
C ARG A 137 -11.46 -5.48 1.20
N HIS A 138 -10.94 -5.62 0.01
CA HIS A 138 -11.71 -5.92 -1.20
C HIS A 138 -10.94 -6.84 -2.15
N LEU A 139 -11.65 -7.40 -3.14
CA LEU A 139 -11.04 -8.20 -4.19
C LEU A 139 -10.44 -7.33 -5.28
N VAL A 140 -9.29 -7.77 -5.78
CA VAL A 140 -8.63 -7.23 -6.97
C VAL A 140 -8.25 -8.36 -7.92
N LEU A 141 -8.21 -8.06 -9.21
CA LEU A 141 -7.54 -8.89 -10.21
C LEU A 141 -6.12 -8.36 -10.39
N GLU A 142 -5.17 -9.24 -10.20
CA GLU A 142 -3.76 -8.99 -10.47
C GLU A 142 -3.39 -9.63 -11.80
N THR A 143 -2.99 -8.80 -12.73
CA THR A 143 -2.38 -9.22 -13.99
C THR A 143 -0.88 -8.89 -13.96
N THR A 144 -0.15 -9.24 -14.99
CA THR A 144 1.27 -8.86 -15.13
C THR A 144 1.47 -7.34 -15.08
N GLU A 145 0.46 -6.57 -15.47
CA GLU A 145 0.57 -5.13 -15.70
C GLU A 145 -0.26 -4.28 -14.76
N SER A 146 -1.30 -4.85 -14.16
CA SER A 146 -2.28 -4.06 -13.41
C SER A 146 -2.85 -4.80 -12.21
N ILE A 147 -3.33 -4.01 -11.25
CA ILE A 147 -4.13 -4.48 -10.13
C ILE A 147 -5.42 -3.67 -10.13
N LEU A 148 -6.51 -4.30 -10.55
CA LEU A 148 -7.79 -3.65 -10.73
C LEU A 148 -8.82 -4.16 -9.71
N PRO A 149 -9.66 -3.28 -9.13
CA PRO A 149 -10.80 -3.71 -8.33
C PRO A 149 -11.73 -4.63 -9.15
N VAL A 150 -12.25 -5.67 -8.53
CA VAL A 150 -13.16 -6.63 -9.19
C VAL A 150 -14.60 -6.28 -8.90
N PRO A 151 -15.41 -5.92 -9.90
CA PRO A 151 -16.86 -5.76 -9.72
C PRO A 151 -17.54 -7.10 -9.42
N GLU A 152 -18.64 -7.07 -8.67
CA GLU A 152 -19.43 -8.30 -8.39
C GLU A 152 -19.94 -8.98 -9.68
N SER A 153 -20.18 -8.19 -10.73
CA SER A 153 -20.61 -8.67 -12.05
C SER A 153 -19.63 -9.69 -12.66
N VAL A 154 -18.33 -9.50 -12.47
CA VAL A 154 -17.27 -10.38 -12.97
C VAL A 154 -17.31 -11.75 -12.29
N LEU A 155 -17.67 -11.81 -11.01
CA LEU A 155 -17.75 -13.07 -10.27
C LEU A 155 -19.05 -13.82 -10.56
N THR A 156 -20.12 -13.10 -10.92
CA THR A 156 -21.47 -13.65 -11.06
C THR A 156 -21.52 -14.75 -12.13
N GLY A 157 -21.95 -15.93 -11.73
CA GLY A 157 -22.09 -17.09 -12.63
C GLY A 157 -20.78 -17.86 -12.90
N VAL A 158 -19.62 -17.33 -12.47
CA VAL A 158 -18.31 -17.98 -12.66
C VAL A 158 -17.82 -18.62 -11.37
N ILE A 159 -17.79 -17.84 -10.28
CA ILE A 159 -17.29 -18.29 -8.97
C ILE A 159 -18.11 -17.66 -7.84
N PRO A 160 -18.53 -18.44 -6.81
CA PRO A 160 -19.19 -17.87 -5.64
C PRO A 160 -18.28 -16.88 -4.90
N SER A 161 -18.81 -15.72 -4.48
CA SER A 161 -18.03 -14.66 -3.85
C SER A 161 -17.26 -15.15 -2.61
N ALA A 162 -17.84 -16.03 -1.78
CA ALA A 162 -17.15 -16.62 -0.62
C ALA A 162 -15.92 -17.45 -1.03
N GLU A 163 -16.03 -18.25 -2.09
CA GLU A 163 -14.91 -19.03 -2.64
C GLU A 163 -13.83 -18.13 -3.25
N ALA A 164 -14.25 -17.07 -3.96
CA ALA A 164 -13.35 -16.08 -4.52
C ALA A 164 -12.51 -15.40 -3.42
N VAL A 165 -13.16 -14.97 -2.33
CA VAL A 165 -12.47 -14.35 -1.16
C VAL A 165 -11.48 -15.33 -0.53
N GLU A 166 -11.88 -16.57 -0.29
CA GLU A 166 -10.99 -17.57 0.32
C GLU A 166 -9.78 -17.88 -0.56
N ALA A 167 -9.99 -18.05 -1.87
CA ALA A 167 -8.91 -18.28 -2.82
C ALA A 167 -7.96 -17.07 -2.90
N ALA A 168 -8.50 -15.86 -3.04
CA ALA A 168 -7.76 -14.62 -3.12
C ALA A 168 -6.94 -14.36 -1.84
N GLN A 169 -7.55 -14.55 -0.67
CA GLN A 169 -6.86 -14.36 0.61
C GLN A 169 -5.71 -15.36 0.76
N ARG A 170 -5.94 -16.62 0.47
CA ARG A 170 -4.89 -17.64 0.51
C ARG A 170 -3.73 -17.32 -0.44
N ALA A 171 -4.03 -16.91 -1.67
CA ALA A 171 -3.03 -16.53 -2.66
C ALA A 171 -2.23 -15.30 -2.23
N THR A 172 -2.90 -14.26 -1.69
CA THR A 172 -2.24 -13.05 -1.23
C THR A 172 -1.35 -13.31 -0.02
N LEU A 173 -1.83 -14.03 0.99
CA LEU A 173 -1.04 -14.34 2.18
C LEU A 173 0.14 -15.29 1.90
N ALA A 174 0.05 -16.10 0.85
CA ALA A 174 1.17 -16.92 0.41
C ALA A 174 2.35 -16.09 -0.15
N LEU A 175 2.10 -14.85 -0.58
CA LEU A 175 3.15 -13.93 -1.04
C LEU A 175 4.20 -13.64 0.04
N VAL A 176 3.85 -13.79 1.33
CA VAL A 176 4.79 -13.58 2.42
C VAL A 176 6.07 -14.40 2.25
N GLU A 177 6.03 -15.55 1.62
CA GLU A 177 7.21 -16.42 1.41
C GLU A 177 8.08 -15.98 0.22
N GLY A 178 7.50 -15.34 -0.79
CA GLY A 178 8.17 -15.01 -2.06
C GLY A 178 8.54 -13.54 -2.22
N VAL A 179 7.83 -12.64 -1.53
CA VAL A 179 8.08 -11.20 -1.63
C VAL A 179 9.39 -10.85 -0.92
N GLU A 180 10.23 -10.05 -1.54
CA GLU A 180 11.41 -9.46 -0.89
C GLU A 180 10.93 -8.41 0.11
N LEU A 181 11.19 -8.67 1.40
CA LEU A 181 10.86 -7.78 2.50
C LEU A 181 12.14 -7.19 3.08
N GLU A 182 12.25 -5.88 3.06
CA GLU A 182 13.28 -5.15 3.79
C GLU A 182 12.70 -4.66 5.12
N SER A 183 13.53 -4.60 6.15
CA SER A 183 13.09 -4.11 7.45
C SER A 183 14.14 -3.20 8.10
N GLN A 184 13.64 -2.19 8.81
CA GLN A 184 14.45 -1.30 9.63
C GLN A 184 13.79 -1.08 10.98
N THR A 185 14.58 -1.00 12.02
CA THR A 185 14.09 -0.65 13.37
C THR A 185 14.31 0.84 13.62
N PHE A 186 13.38 1.46 14.32
CA PHE A 186 13.49 2.83 14.80
C PHE A 186 12.95 2.97 16.22
N GLY A 187 13.33 4.02 16.91
CA GLY A 187 13.05 4.23 18.32
C GLY A 187 14.31 4.16 19.17
N GLN A 188 14.14 4.14 20.47
CA GLN A 188 15.25 4.10 21.44
C GLN A 188 14.94 3.15 22.59
N ASP A 189 15.97 2.53 23.14
CA ASP A 189 15.87 1.58 24.25
C ASP A 189 14.85 0.46 23.98
N ALA A 190 13.87 0.28 24.87
CA ALA A 190 12.80 -0.70 24.72
C ALA A 190 11.65 -0.22 23.82
N ALA A 191 11.58 1.09 23.51
CA ALA A 191 10.55 1.70 22.65
C ALA A 191 10.96 1.61 21.17
N VAL A 192 11.08 0.39 20.65
CA VAL A 192 11.52 0.09 19.29
C VAL A 192 10.35 -0.43 18.46
N ALA A 193 10.15 0.12 17.28
CA ALA A 193 9.25 -0.41 16.26
C ALA A 193 10.06 -0.84 15.03
N THR A 194 9.51 -1.78 14.29
CA THR A 194 10.06 -2.24 13.01
C THR A 194 9.19 -1.75 11.87
N VAL A 195 9.79 -1.09 10.88
CA VAL A 195 9.15 -0.82 9.60
C VAL A 195 9.58 -1.88 8.60
N VAL A 196 8.60 -2.45 7.91
CA VAL A 196 8.78 -3.40 6.81
C VAL A 196 8.33 -2.71 5.53
N PHE A 197 9.12 -2.83 4.49
CA PHE A 197 8.80 -2.25 3.19
C PHE A 197 9.26 -3.16 2.05
N SER A 198 8.64 -2.98 0.90
CA SER A 198 8.94 -3.70 -0.32
C SER A 198 8.36 -2.93 -1.51
N THR A 199 8.85 -3.23 -2.69
CA THR A 199 8.25 -2.76 -3.96
C THR A 199 6.92 -3.43 -4.27
N SER A 200 6.59 -4.56 -3.60
CA SER A 200 5.31 -5.24 -3.79
C SER A 200 4.12 -4.39 -3.32
N PRO A 201 3.09 -4.23 -4.14
CA PRO A 201 1.89 -3.45 -3.78
C PRO A 201 0.98 -4.16 -2.77
N HIS A 202 1.33 -5.39 -2.36
CA HIS A 202 0.55 -6.21 -1.42
C HIS A 202 1.09 -6.21 0.00
N VAL A 203 2.22 -5.55 0.28
CA VAL A 203 2.88 -5.61 1.60
C VAL A 203 1.92 -5.27 2.73
N ALA A 204 1.21 -4.14 2.66
CA ALA A 204 0.24 -3.76 3.69
C ALA A 204 -0.84 -4.83 3.91
N THR A 205 -1.24 -5.55 2.86
CA THR A 205 -2.27 -6.60 2.94
C THR A 205 -1.78 -7.82 3.72
N LEU A 206 -0.47 -8.06 3.79
CA LEU A 206 0.11 -9.12 4.61
C LEU A 206 -0.16 -8.90 6.12
N ALA A 207 -0.53 -7.69 6.53
CA ALA A 207 -0.96 -7.41 7.91
C ALA A 207 -2.23 -8.19 8.32
N LEU A 208 -2.98 -8.76 7.38
CA LEU A 208 -4.09 -9.67 7.67
C LEU A 208 -3.61 -10.97 8.38
N ASP A 209 -2.34 -11.35 8.17
CA ASP A 209 -1.67 -12.44 8.91
C ASP A 209 -0.32 -11.95 9.44
N LEU A 210 -0.36 -10.89 10.24
CA LEU A 210 0.80 -10.19 10.75
C LEU A 210 1.79 -11.09 11.52
N PRO A 211 1.36 -12.07 12.34
CA PRO A 211 2.30 -12.98 13.01
C PRO A 211 3.23 -13.70 12.03
N ARG A 212 2.74 -14.12 10.87
CA ARG A 212 3.56 -14.79 9.86
C ARG A 212 4.62 -13.87 9.25
N VAL A 213 4.28 -12.58 9.04
CA VAL A 213 5.25 -11.57 8.60
C VAL A 213 6.36 -11.39 9.63
N VAL A 214 5.98 -11.23 10.91
CA VAL A 214 6.94 -11.04 12.00
C VAL A 214 7.79 -12.31 12.22
N GLU A 215 7.18 -13.49 12.15
CA GLU A 215 7.88 -14.77 12.29
C GLU A 215 8.93 -14.98 11.18
N ARG A 216 8.63 -14.55 9.95
CA ARG A 216 9.60 -14.58 8.84
C ARG A 216 10.80 -13.65 9.06
N LEU A 217 10.57 -12.47 9.65
CA LEU A 217 11.60 -11.44 9.81
C LEU A 217 12.44 -11.64 11.09
N GLU A 218 11.81 -12.05 12.19
CA GLU A 218 12.42 -12.09 13.52
C GLU A 218 12.53 -13.52 14.07
N GLY A 219 12.00 -14.52 13.38
CA GLY A 219 11.86 -15.87 13.89
C GLY A 219 10.58 -16.03 14.75
N ARG A 220 10.63 -16.92 15.73
CA ARG A 220 9.46 -17.22 16.56
C ARG A 220 9.07 -16.02 17.44
N VAL A 221 7.79 -15.62 17.37
CA VAL A 221 7.20 -14.51 18.11
C VAL A 221 6.09 -15.03 19.02
N ASP A 222 5.93 -14.42 20.19
CA ASP A 222 4.79 -14.63 21.06
C ASP A 222 3.79 -13.47 20.93
N PRO A 223 2.68 -13.64 20.20
CA PRO A 223 1.67 -12.60 20.04
C PRO A 223 0.61 -12.62 21.14
N SER A 224 0.90 -13.14 22.34
CA SER A 224 -0.06 -13.31 23.44
C SER A 224 -0.75 -12.02 23.86
N HIS A 225 -0.10 -10.87 23.70
CA HIS A 225 -0.63 -9.55 23.99
C HIS A 225 -1.13 -8.81 22.72
N GLY A 226 -1.15 -9.51 21.57
CA GLY A 226 -1.38 -8.94 20.26
C GLY A 226 -0.10 -8.36 19.66
N ILE A 227 -0.20 -7.86 18.42
CA ILE A 227 0.86 -7.14 17.72
C ILE A 227 0.31 -5.77 17.34
N VAL A 228 0.93 -4.70 17.84
CA VAL A 228 0.56 -3.33 17.44
C VAL A 228 1.14 -3.04 16.08
N PHE A 229 0.35 -2.43 15.19
CA PHE A 229 0.84 -2.11 13.86
C PHE A 229 0.15 -0.89 13.24
N ALA A 230 0.73 -0.40 12.15
CA ALA A 230 0.15 0.56 11.21
C ALA A 230 0.44 0.12 9.77
N VAL A 231 -0.41 0.55 8.85
CA VAL A 231 -0.24 0.37 7.40
C VAL A 231 -0.38 1.74 6.72
N PRO A 232 0.64 2.62 6.87
CA PRO A 232 0.52 3.98 6.37
C PRO A 232 0.39 4.05 4.85
N THR A 233 1.08 3.16 4.14
CA THR A 233 1.02 3.04 2.68
C THR A 233 0.86 1.58 2.25
N ARG A 234 0.57 1.36 0.97
CA ARG A 234 0.41 0.01 0.38
C ARG A 234 1.67 -0.85 0.48
N GLN A 235 2.84 -0.22 0.61
CA GLN A 235 4.15 -0.85 0.57
C GLN A 235 4.82 -0.90 1.93
N GLN A 236 4.12 -0.52 3.02
CA GLN A 236 4.69 -0.45 4.35
C GLN A 236 3.79 -1.06 5.41
N ILE A 237 4.43 -1.80 6.32
CA ILE A 237 3.87 -2.18 7.62
C ILE A 237 4.82 -1.66 8.69
N VAL A 238 4.29 -1.03 9.72
CA VAL A 238 5.05 -0.70 10.92
C VAL A 238 4.50 -1.55 12.06
N TYR A 239 5.32 -2.23 12.82
CA TYR A 239 4.84 -3.05 13.93
C TYR A 239 5.71 -2.98 15.17
N HIS A 240 5.11 -3.36 16.29
CA HIS A 240 5.75 -3.61 17.57
C HIS A 240 5.11 -4.82 18.24
N VAL A 241 5.95 -5.75 18.73
CA VAL A 241 5.51 -6.92 19.50
C VAL A 241 5.59 -6.59 20.99
N PRO A 242 4.46 -6.48 21.71
CA PRO A 242 4.44 -6.13 23.13
C PRO A 242 5.14 -7.17 23.99
N SER A 243 6.15 -6.75 24.74
CA SER A 243 6.88 -7.57 25.71
C SER A 243 7.02 -6.92 27.08
N ASP A 244 6.88 -5.60 27.13
CA ASP A 244 6.93 -4.79 28.34
C ASP A 244 5.92 -3.66 28.25
N PRO A 245 5.04 -3.43 29.27
CA PRO A 245 4.01 -2.40 29.23
C PRO A 245 4.55 -0.97 29.08
N GLU A 246 5.69 -0.65 29.69
CA GLU A 246 6.28 0.69 29.61
C GLU A 246 6.87 0.95 28.23
N ALA A 247 7.49 -0.08 27.62
CA ALA A 247 7.96 -0.03 26.24
C ALA A 247 6.80 0.25 25.27
N VAL A 248 5.66 -0.45 25.43
CA VAL A 248 4.47 -0.20 24.63
C VAL A 248 3.98 1.24 24.77
N ARG A 249 3.83 1.74 26.00
CA ARG A 249 3.38 3.14 26.22
C ARG A 249 4.33 4.14 25.56
N SER A 250 5.60 3.84 25.51
CA SER A 250 6.63 4.71 24.92
C SER A 250 6.67 4.64 23.40
N VAL A 251 6.43 3.46 22.79
CA VAL A 251 6.52 3.27 21.34
C VAL A 251 5.27 3.76 20.59
N LEU A 252 4.08 3.64 21.18
CA LEU A 252 2.82 4.02 20.52
C LEU A 252 2.82 5.44 19.94
N PRO A 253 3.24 6.50 20.68
CA PRO A 253 3.30 7.86 20.14
C PRO A 253 4.32 8.00 19.00
N VAL A 254 5.41 7.22 19.04
CA VAL A 254 6.45 7.22 18.00
C VAL A 254 5.91 6.59 16.72
N MET A 255 5.24 5.43 16.84
CA MET A 255 4.59 4.75 15.72
C MET A 255 3.49 5.62 15.09
N LEU A 256 2.65 6.26 15.91
CA LEU A 256 1.58 7.13 15.41
C LEU A 256 2.12 8.29 14.59
N ARG A 257 3.19 8.94 15.07
CA ARG A 257 3.84 10.04 14.34
C ARG A 257 4.46 9.54 13.04
N PHE A 258 5.14 8.39 13.07
CA PHE A 258 5.69 7.78 11.87
C PHE A 258 4.60 7.47 10.86
N ALA A 259 3.52 6.81 11.30
CA ALA A 259 2.40 6.44 10.44
C ALA A 259 1.73 7.67 9.79
N GLY A 260 1.52 8.74 10.56
CA GLY A 260 0.98 10.00 10.03
C GLY A 260 1.88 10.61 8.98
N THR A 261 3.19 10.73 9.26
CA THR A 261 4.14 11.28 8.28
C THR A 261 4.23 10.43 7.00
N ALA A 262 4.31 9.10 7.15
CA ALA A 262 4.38 8.20 6.01
C ALA A 262 3.08 8.17 5.18
N TYR A 263 1.93 8.37 5.83
CA TYR A 263 0.63 8.52 5.16
C TYR A 263 0.57 9.81 4.34
N ASP A 264 1.01 10.94 4.91
CA ASP A 264 0.95 12.25 4.26
C ASP A 264 1.94 12.39 3.09
N GLU A 265 3.11 11.76 3.20
CA GLU A 265 4.22 11.92 2.25
C GLU A 265 4.40 10.71 1.32
N GLY A 266 3.79 9.56 1.64
CA GLY A 266 4.04 8.30 0.95
C GLY A 266 3.13 8.05 -0.23
N ALA A 267 3.65 7.31 -1.22
CA ALA A 267 2.85 6.82 -2.33
C ALA A 267 1.86 5.74 -1.88
N GLY A 268 0.61 5.82 -2.35
CA GLY A 268 -0.40 4.80 -2.06
C GLY A 268 -0.83 4.78 -0.60
N ALA A 269 -1.09 5.95 -0.03
CA ALA A 269 -1.60 6.12 1.32
C ALA A 269 -2.79 5.18 1.63
N LEU A 270 -2.80 4.60 2.83
CA LEU A 270 -3.84 3.69 3.30
C LEU A 270 -4.47 4.15 4.62
N SER A 271 -3.67 4.30 5.67
CA SER A 271 -4.19 4.71 6.97
C SER A 271 -3.10 5.28 7.87
N PRO A 272 -3.32 6.45 8.50
CA PRO A 272 -2.42 7.01 9.50
C PRO A 272 -2.62 6.39 10.89
N GLU A 273 -3.63 5.50 11.06
CA GLU A 273 -4.08 4.97 12.34
C GLU A 273 -3.19 3.82 12.83
N LEU A 274 -3.22 3.60 14.15
CA LEU A 274 -2.67 2.41 14.78
C LEU A 274 -3.75 1.36 14.99
N TYR A 275 -3.36 0.12 14.82
CA TYR A 275 -4.18 -1.06 15.00
C TYR A 275 -3.51 -2.08 15.93
N VAL A 276 -4.28 -3.02 16.43
CA VAL A 276 -3.75 -4.24 17.07
C VAL A 276 -4.31 -5.47 16.38
N TRP A 277 -3.42 -6.38 16.03
CA TRP A 277 -3.77 -7.70 15.56
C TRP A 277 -3.86 -8.66 16.75
N GLN A 278 -5.01 -9.33 16.93
CA GLN A 278 -5.25 -10.31 17.99
C GLN A 278 -6.11 -11.46 17.45
N ASP A 279 -5.61 -12.68 17.47
CA ASP A 279 -6.35 -13.89 17.05
C ASP A 279 -7.03 -13.81 15.68
N GLY A 280 -6.35 -13.24 14.69
CA GLY A 280 -6.89 -13.06 13.34
C GLY A 280 -7.87 -11.88 13.20
N ARG A 281 -8.02 -11.05 14.23
CA ARG A 281 -8.85 -9.83 14.22
C ARG A 281 -7.96 -8.60 14.30
N ILE A 282 -8.43 -7.54 13.68
CA ILE A 282 -7.78 -6.24 13.68
C ILE A 282 -8.72 -5.24 14.35
N ASP A 283 -8.27 -4.64 15.44
CA ASP A 283 -8.98 -3.60 16.14
C ASP A 283 -8.21 -2.28 16.06
N ALA A 284 -8.91 -1.16 15.89
CA ALA A 284 -8.28 0.16 15.91
C ALA A 284 -7.83 0.51 17.33
N LEU A 285 -6.63 1.06 17.46
CA LEU A 285 -6.10 1.61 18.71
C LEU A 285 -6.23 3.13 18.76
N THR A 286 -6.48 3.78 17.64
CA THR A 286 -6.58 5.22 17.52
C THR A 286 -7.96 5.62 17.03
N ALA A 287 -8.43 6.75 17.51
CA ALA A 287 -9.67 7.37 17.07
C ALA A 287 -9.58 8.90 17.25
N PRO A 288 -10.34 9.68 16.46
CA PRO A 288 -10.50 11.11 16.72
C PRO A 288 -11.10 11.37 18.10
N GLY A 289 -10.42 12.15 18.92
CA GLY A 289 -10.96 12.63 20.19
C GLY A 289 -11.93 13.81 20.02
N GLU A 290 -12.66 14.16 21.08
CA GLU A 290 -13.61 15.28 21.10
C GLU A 290 -12.94 16.63 20.81
N ASP A 291 -11.65 16.75 21.09
CA ASP A 291 -10.83 17.95 20.86
C ASP A 291 -10.17 17.96 19.47
N GLY A 292 -10.49 16.98 18.61
CA GLY A 292 -9.89 16.80 17.29
C GLY A 292 -8.47 16.22 17.30
N ARG A 293 -7.94 15.84 18.48
CA ARG A 293 -6.68 15.14 18.60
C ARG A 293 -6.91 13.63 18.49
N VAL A 294 -5.93 12.93 17.91
CA VAL A 294 -5.97 11.47 17.90
C VAL A 294 -5.74 10.95 19.32
N GLN A 295 -6.66 10.10 19.79
CA GLN A 295 -6.55 9.41 21.08
C GLN A 295 -6.15 7.97 20.85
N ILE A 296 -5.21 7.48 21.67
CA ILE A 296 -4.80 6.07 21.68
C ILE A 296 -5.59 5.35 22.78
N THR A 297 -6.40 4.38 22.37
CA THR A 297 -7.26 3.60 23.29
C THR A 297 -6.96 2.12 23.09
N PRO A 298 -6.08 1.53 23.91
CA PRO A 298 -5.79 0.10 23.86
C PRO A 298 -7.05 -0.74 24.09
N THR A 299 -7.15 -1.85 23.37
CA THR A 299 -8.30 -2.76 23.41
C THR A 299 -7.88 -4.19 23.71
N GLY A 300 -8.82 -5.03 24.15
CA GLY A 300 -8.65 -6.46 24.30
C GLY A 300 -7.49 -6.86 25.21
N ARG A 301 -6.65 -7.79 24.76
CA ARG A 301 -5.50 -8.30 25.53
C ARG A 301 -4.41 -7.26 25.73
N LEU A 302 -4.25 -6.35 24.78
CA LEU A 302 -3.29 -5.25 24.91
C LEU A 302 -3.65 -4.33 26.07
N ALA A 303 -4.95 -3.97 26.23
CA ALA A 303 -5.41 -3.19 27.36
C ALA A 303 -5.12 -3.89 28.69
N ALA A 304 -5.52 -5.17 28.80
CA ALA A 304 -5.25 -5.97 30.01
C ALA A 304 -3.76 -6.06 30.36
N PHE A 305 -2.90 -6.20 29.34
CA PHE A 305 -1.45 -6.21 29.53
C PHE A 305 -0.91 -4.88 30.06
N LEU A 306 -1.39 -3.77 29.51
CA LEU A 306 -0.99 -2.43 29.95
C LEU A 306 -1.49 -2.09 31.35
N ASP A 307 -2.65 -2.59 31.74
CA ASP A 307 -3.23 -2.33 33.07
C ASP A 307 -2.56 -3.17 34.18
N ALA A 308 -1.89 -4.27 33.81
CA ALA A 308 -1.22 -5.18 34.75
C ALA A 308 0.22 -4.74 35.11
N GLY A 309 0.79 -3.80 34.38
CA GLY A 309 2.14 -3.25 34.59
C GLY A 309 2.12 -1.77 34.87
#